data_23f902e4eb898b71efd63889a12a467c
#
_entry.id   23f902e4eb898b71efd63889a12a467c
#
_cell.length_a   1.000
_cell.length_b   1.000
_cell.length_c   1.000
_cell.angle_alpha   90.00
_cell.angle_beta   90.00
_cell.angle_gamma   90.00
#
_symmetry.space_group_name_H-M   'P 1'
#
loop_
_entity.id
_entity.type
_entity.pdbx_description
1 polymer ?
#
loop_
_entity_poly.entity_id
_entity_poly.type
_entity_poly.pdbx_seq_one_letter_code
_entity_poly.pdbx_strand_id
1 'polypeptide(L)'
;MTPIYTETAAYAKSVGELDLYRVSLHENKNCKNAIDKAISENFDGFRLKKDSYKPVIEQFGQERMLYVLANTLQLRGWDGRFSRDNKAWAEHFSIPGDPATGGEHRFLFQCESHPTVLDGFISLTRRELEKQKSSVLDLLKSAASPSRDLPQSRKGIER
;
A
#
# COMPACT_ATOMS: atom_id res chain seq x y z
N MET A 1 2.38 13.39 -7.78
CA MET A 1 1.35 12.44 -7.32
C MET A 1 0.58 13.06 -6.17
N THR A 2 -0.72 12.87 -6.12
CA THR A 2 -1.58 13.47 -5.09
C THR A 2 -1.26 12.91 -3.71
N PRO A 3 -1.05 13.76 -2.69
CA PRO A 3 -0.79 13.27 -1.33
C PRO A 3 -2.02 12.60 -0.73
N ILE A 4 -1.78 11.66 0.17
CA ILE A 4 -2.86 11.02 0.93
C ILE A 4 -3.25 11.95 2.08
N TYR A 5 -4.54 12.26 2.16
CA TYR A 5 -5.06 13.07 3.27
C TYR A 5 -5.59 12.11 4.33
N THR A 6 -4.97 12.09 5.50
CA THR A 6 -5.27 11.11 6.53
C THR A 6 -6.18 11.60 7.64
N GLU A 7 -6.63 12.85 7.56
CA GLU A 7 -7.55 13.42 8.55
C GLU A 7 -8.99 13.34 8.09
N THR A 8 -9.93 13.56 9.02
CA THR A 8 -11.35 13.51 8.71
C THR A 8 -11.82 14.73 7.92
N ALA A 9 -12.99 14.61 7.30
CA ALA A 9 -13.62 15.74 6.60
C ALA A 9 -13.89 16.91 7.55
N ALA A 10 -14.30 16.61 8.77
CA ALA A 10 -14.56 17.64 9.79
C ALA A 10 -13.29 18.42 10.13
N TYR A 11 -12.18 17.71 10.30
CA TYR A 11 -10.88 18.36 10.53
C TYR A 11 -10.48 19.21 9.33
N ALA A 12 -10.58 18.66 8.12
CA ALA A 12 -10.22 19.38 6.90
C ALA A 12 -11.01 20.68 6.77
N LYS A 13 -12.29 20.62 7.07
CA LYS A 13 -13.15 21.80 7.04
C LYS A 13 -12.69 22.85 8.07
N SER A 14 -12.32 22.39 9.27
CA SER A 14 -11.93 23.29 10.36
C SER A 14 -10.62 24.04 10.08
N VAL A 15 -9.72 23.48 9.27
CA VAL A 15 -8.43 24.09 8.95
C VAL A 15 -8.33 24.59 7.52
N GLY A 16 -9.44 24.58 6.78
CA GLY A 16 -9.48 25.12 5.41
C GLY A 16 -8.84 24.21 4.36
N GLU A 17 -8.79 22.91 4.62
CA GLU A 17 -8.15 21.92 3.73
C GLU A 17 -9.14 20.97 3.06
N LEU A 18 -10.40 21.38 2.97
CA LEU A 18 -11.44 20.51 2.42
C LEU A 18 -11.16 20.11 0.97
N ASP A 19 -10.51 20.98 0.19
CA ASP A 19 -10.15 20.67 -1.19
C ASP A 19 -9.12 19.55 -1.24
N LEU A 20 -8.13 19.57 -0.35
CA LEU A 20 -7.11 18.51 -0.25
C LEU A 20 -7.75 17.18 0.12
N TYR A 21 -8.69 17.22 1.06
CA TYR A 21 -9.45 16.03 1.46
C TYR A 21 -10.21 15.44 0.27
N ARG A 22 -10.92 16.26 -0.47
CA ARG A 22 -11.73 15.80 -1.61
C ARG A 22 -10.90 15.22 -2.73
N VAL A 23 -9.77 15.86 -3.04
CA VAL A 23 -8.86 15.35 -4.09
C VAL A 23 -8.29 14.01 -3.68
N SER A 24 -7.84 13.88 -2.44
CA SER A 24 -7.31 12.62 -1.93
C SER A 24 -8.36 11.51 -1.94
N LEU A 25 -9.58 11.82 -1.50
CA LEU A 25 -10.67 10.86 -1.47
C LEU A 25 -11.01 10.36 -2.88
N HIS A 26 -11.03 11.27 -3.84
CA HIS A 26 -11.28 10.92 -5.25
C HIS A 26 -10.20 9.98 -5.77
N GLU A 27 -8.94 10.27 -5.47
CA GLU A 27 -7.82 9.40 -5.87
C GLU A 27 -7.86 8.05 -5.18
N ASN A 28 -8.25 8.01 -3.90
CA ASN A 28 -8.43 6.75 -3.18
C ASN A 28 -9.48 5.89 -3.86
N LYS A 29 -10.57 6.50 -4.30
CA LYS A 29 -11.65 5.82 -5.00
C LYS A 29 -11.19 5.28 -6.35
N ASN A 30 -10.42 6.07 -7.09
CA ASN A 30 -9.84 5.64 -8.36
C ASN A 30 -8.85 4.50 -8.15
N CYS A 31 -8.05 4.57 -7.10
CA CYS A 31 -7.09 3.53 -6.75
C CYS A 31 -7.82 2.22 -6.39
N LYS A 32 -8.88 2.31 -5.60
CA LYS A 32 -9.74 1.17 -5.26
C LYS A 32 -10.28 0.50 -6.53
N ASN A 33 -10.77 1.28 -7.47
CA ASN A 33 -11.29 0.74 -8.73
C ASN A 33 -10.18 0.06 -9.54
N ALA A 34 -8.99 0.64 -9.55
CA ALA A 34 -7.83 0.05 -10.23
C ALA A 34 -7.39 -1.27 -9.58
N ILE A 35 -7.47 -1.36 -8.26
CA ILE A 35 -7.16 -2.60 -7.53
C ILE A 35 -8.16 -3.69 -7.92
N ASP A 36 -9.45 -3.40 -7.86
CA ASP A 36 -10.49 -4.36 -8.21
C ASP A 36 -10.35 -4.82 -9.66
N LYS A 37 -10.01 -3.91 -10.56
CA LYS A 37 -9.79 -4.22 -11.97
C LYS A 37 -8.55 -5.12 -12.13
N ALA A 38 -7.45 -4.79 -11.45
CA ALA A 38 -6.21 -5.57 -11.53
C ALA A 38 -6.45 -7.01 -11.04
N ILE A 39 -7.21 -7.18 -9.98
CA ILE A 39 -7.55 -8.51 -9.46
C ILE A 39 -8.38 -9.26 -10.49
N SER A 40 -9.43 -8.65 -11.00
CA SER A 40 -10.33 -9.30 -11.94
C SER A 40 -9.64 -9.70 -13.25
N GLU A 41 -8.70 -8.89 -13.74
CA GLU A 41 -7.98 -9.15 -14.98
C GLU A 41 -6.83 -10.15 -14.82
N ASN A 42 -6.36 -10.38 -13.61
CA ASN A 42 -5.19 -11.21 -13.37
C ASN A 42 -5.46 -12.47 -12.56
N PHE A 43 -6.72 -12.75 -12.26
CA PHE A 43 -7.13 -13.95 -11.56
C PHE A 43 -7.80 -14.91 -12.54
N ASP A 44 -7.25 -16.11 -12.67
CA ASP A 44 -7.74 -17.12 -13.63
C ASP A 44 -8.74 -18.12 -13.02
N GLY A 45 -9.17 -17.89 -11.78
CA GLY A 45 -10.02 -18.80 -11.03
C GLY A 45 -9.27 -19.61 -9.99
N PHE A 46 -7.94 -19.67 -10.10
CA PHE A 46 -7.08 -20.41 -9.17
C PHE A 46 -5.95 -19.56 -8.64
N ARG A 47 -5.33 -18.74 -9.48
CA ARG A 47 -4.13 -17.99 -9.13
C ARG A 47 -4.18 -16.55 -9.62
N LEU A 48 -3.57 -15.67 -8.84
CA LEU A 48 -3.28 -14.29 -9.24
C LEU A 48 -1.89 -14.25 -9.89
N LYS A 49 -1.74 -13.47 -10.94
CA LYS A 49 -0.44 -13.24 -11.53
C LYS A 49 0.44 -12.48 -10.55
N LYS A 50 1.71 -12.86 -10.50
CA LYS A 50 2.68 -12.33 -9.54
C LYS A 50 2.88 -10.83 -9.64
N ASP A 51 2.73 -10.26 -10.83
CA ASP A 51 2.91 -8.83 -11.09
C ASP A 51 1.59 -8.06 -11.19
N SER A 52 0.48 -8.67 -10.74
CA SER A 52 -0.86 -8.05 -10.83
C SER A 52 -0.96 -6.70 -10.14
N TYR A 53 -0.15 -6.46 -9.11
CA TYR A 53 -0.15 -5.21 -8.35
C TYR A 53 0.55 -4.05 -9.06
N LYS A 54 1.46 -4.35 -10.01
CA LYS A 54 2.33 -3.34 -10.63
C LYS A 54 1.61 -2.18 -11.30
N PRO A 55 0.58 -2.40 -12.12
CA PRO A 55 -0.11 -1.27 -12.76
C PRO A 55 -0.71 -0.29 -11.76
N VAL A 56 -1.17 -0.79 -10.62
CA VAL A 56 -1.76 0.07 -9.58
C VAL A 56 -0.68 0.95 -8.94
N ILE A 57 0.46 0.35 -8.61
CA ILE A 57 1.59 1.09 -8.05
C ILE A 57 2.10 2.15 -9.03
N GLU A 58 2.20 1.80 -10.30
CA GLU A 58 2.67 2.72 -11.34
C GLU A 58 1.75 3.94 -11.47
N GLN A 59 0.46 3.73 -11.33
CA GLN A 59 -0.52 4.81 -11.49
C GLN A 59 -0.73 5.63 -10.23
N PHE A 60 -0.79 4.99 -9.07
CA PHE A 60 -1.20 5.66 -7.81
C PHE A 60 -0.11 5.75 -6.76
N GLY A 61 0.97 5.00 -6.91
CA GLY A 61 2.02 4.92 -5.92
C GLY A 61 1.75 3.83 -4.88
N GLN A 62 2.83 3.33 -4.31
CA GLN A 62 2.79 2.26 -3.33
C GLN A 62 2.01 2.66 -2.07
N GLU A 63 2.27 3.87 -1.58
CA GLU A 63 1.63 4.33 -0.34
C GLU A 63 0.12 4.34 -0.43
N ARG A 64 -0.42 4.90 -1.52
CA ARG A 64 -1.87 4.98 -1.70
C ARG A 64 -2.49 3.61 -1.86
N MET A 65 -1.86 2.74 -2.64
CA MET A 65 -2.36 1.39 -2.83
C MET A 65 -2.47 0.65 -1.50
N LEU A 66 -1.41 0.68 -0.69
CA LEU A 66 -1.41 0.01 0.62
C LEU A 66 -2.41 0.65 1.57
N TYR A 67 -2.56 1.97 1.51
CA TYR A 67 -3.53 2.69 2.32
C TYR A 67 -4.97 2.23 2.03
N VAL A 68 -5.31 2.09 0.75
CA VAL A 68 -6.64 1.65 0.33
C VAL A 68 -6.89 0.19 0.77
N LEU A 69 -5.89 -0.67 0.60
CA LEU A 69 -5.99 -2.07 1.03
C LEU A 69 -6.17 -2.18 2.55
N ALA A 70 -5.37 -1.42 3.30
CA ALA A 70 -5.47 -1.40 4.75
C ALA A 70 -6.84 -0.88 5.22
N ASN A 71 -7.38 0.14 4.54
CA ASN A 71 -8.70 0.66 4.84
C ASN A 71 -9.77 -0.42 4.72
N THR A 72 -9.70 -1.19 3.63
CA THR A 72 -10.65 -2.29 3.40
C THR A 72 -10.59 -3.31 4.54
N LEU A 73 -9.39 -3.69 4.96
CA LEU A 73 -9.21 -4.67 6.03
C LEU A 73 -9.67 -4.15 7.39
N GLN A 74 -9.39 -2.88 7.69
CA GLN A 74 -9.84 -2.31 8.96
C GLN A 74 -11.36 -2.26 9.05
N LEU A 75 -12.01 -1.92 7.93
CA LEU A 75 -13.47 -1.88 7.88
C LEU A 75 -14.07 -3.29 8.00
N ARG A 76 -13.40 -4.28 7.45
CA ARG A 76 -13.89 -5.66 7.40
C ARG A 76 -13.17 -6.59 8.37
N GLY A 77 -12.66 -6.06 9.46
CA GLY A 77 -11.94 -6.84 10.45
C GLY A 77 -12.75 -8.02 11.06
N TRP A 78 -14.06 -7.95 10.95
CA TRP A 78 -14.96 -9.03 11.41
C TRP A 78 -14.98 -10.22 10.44
N ASP A 79 -14.53 -10.04 9.20
CA ASP A 79 -14.63 -11.05 8.15
C ASP A 79 -13.49 -12.07 8.28
N GLY A 80 -13.85 -13.31 8.63
CA GLY A 80 -12.88 -14.40 8.84
C GLY A 80 -12.20 -14.90 7.58
N ARG A 81 -12.61 -14.43 6.41
CA ARG A 81 -11.98 -14.82 5.14
C ARG A 81 -10.68 -14.07 4.88
N PHE A 82 -10.45 -12.98 5.61
CA PHE A 82 -9.16 -12.30 5.58
C PHE A 82 -8.25 -12.89 6.65
N SER A 83 -6.97 -13.06 6.33
CA SER A 83 -6.00 -13.65 7.25
C SER A 83 -5.71 -12.72 8.43
N ARG A 84 -5.37 -13.32 9.57
CA ARG A 84 -4.95 -12.57 10.75
C ARG A 84 -3.73 -11.72 10.48
N ASP A 85 -2.80 -12.25 9.72
CA ASP A 85 -1.56 -11.57 9.39
C ASP A 85 -1.83 -10.27 8.62
N ASN A 86 -2.70 -10.35 7.61
CA ASN A 86 -3.07 -9.17 6.84
C ASN A 86 -3.84 -8.15 7.68
N LYS A 87 -4.72 -8.63 8.55
CA LYS A 87 -5.47 -7.73 9.45
C LYS A 87 -4.52 -7.01 10.41
N ALA A 88 -3.55 -7.72 10.97
CA ALA A 88 -2.55 -7.12 11.86
C ALA A 88 -1.70 -6.08 11.13
N TRP A 89 -1.30 -6.40 9.92
CA TRP A 89 -0.58 -5.46 9.07
C TRP A 89 -1.39 -4.18 8.84
N ALA A 90 -2.67 -4.31 8.53
CA ALA A 90 -3.53 -3.17 8.25
C ALA A 90 -3.69 -2.24 9.46
N GLU A 91 -3.61 -2.78 10.67
CA GLU A 91 -3.74 -2.00 11.90
C GLU A 91 -2.64 -0.95 12.07
N HIS A 92 -1.52 -1.11 11.35
CA HIS A 92 -0.43 -0.14 11.40
C HIS A 92 -0.72 1.12 10.60
N PHE A 93 -1.80 1.14 9.83
CA PHE A 93 -2.15 2.30 9.02
C PHE A 93 -3.13 3.21 9.76
N SER A 94 -2.80 4.49 9.79
CA SER A 94 -3.70 5.49 10.36
C SER A 94 -4.76 5.86 9.32
N ILE A 95 -5.94 5.28 9.47
CA ILE A 95 -7.06 5.53 8.57
C ILE A 95 -8.12 6.28 9.34
N PRO A 96 -8.34 7.55 9.04
CA PRO A 96 -9.29 8.35 9.81
C PRO A 96 -10.71 7.84 9.62
N GLY A 97 -11.45 7.90 10.69
CA GLY A 97 -12.85 7.56 10.70
C GLY A 97 -13.46 8.16 11.94
N ASP A 98 -14.65 8.67 11.82
CA ASP A 98 -15.39 9.18 12.95
C ASP A 98 -16.22 8.03 13.51
N PRO A 99 -15.99 7.63 14.77
CA PRO A 99 -16.79 6.57 15.38
C PRO A 99 -18.31 6.86 15.36
N ALA A 100 -18.69 8.12 15.42
CA ALA A 100 -20.09 8.52 15.39
C ALA A 100 -20.74 8.30 14.03
N THR A 101 -19.96 8.43 12.96
CA THR A 101 -20.42 8.21 11.58
C THR A 101 -20.06 6.84 11.05
N GLY A 102 -19.38 6.02 11.87
CA GLY A 102 -18.96 4.68 11.47
C GLY A 102 -17.84 4.68 10.45
N GLY A 103 -17.08 5.76 10.36
CA GLY A 103 -16.00 5.85 9.40
C GLY A 103 -16.51 6.01 7.98
N GLU A 104 -17.47 6.87 7.81
CA GLU A 104 -18.22 7.08 6.57
C GLU A 104 -17.38 7.09 5.30
N HIS A 105 -16.27 7.82 5.30
CA HIS A 105 -15.42 7.95 4.11
C HIS A 105 -14.75 6.63 3.68
N ARG A 106 -14.69 5.63 4.56
CA ARG A 106 -14.12 4.32 4.23
C ARG A 106 -14.95 3.57 3.21
N PHE A 107 -16.26 3.74 3.27
CA PHE A 107 -17.15 3.07 2.33
C PHE A 107 -16.97 3.57 0.91
N LEU A 108 -16.43 4.76 0.75
CA LEU A 108 -16.29 5.38 -0.58
C LEU A 108 -15.14 4.78 -1.37
N PHE A 109 -14.20 4.10 -0.72
CA PHE A 109 -13.05 3.54 -1.43
C PHE A 109 -12.66 2.13 -0.97
N GLN A 110 -13.61 1.39 -0.42
CA GLN A 110 -13.40 0.01 -0.02
C GLN A 110 -13.36 -0.91 -1.24
N CYS A 111 -12.34 -1.78 -1.33
CA CYS A 111 -12.25 -2.78 -2.39
C CYS A 111 -13.38 -3.78 -2.28
N GLU A 112 -13.94 -4.18 -3.42
CA GLU A 112 -15.11 -5.04 -3.50
C GLU A 112 -14.84 -6.43 -4.05
N SER A 113 -13.61 -6.74 -4.42
CA SER A 113 -13.23 -8.06 -4.88
C SER A 113 -13.54 -9.11 -3.82
N HIS A 114 -13.74 -10.36 -4.27
CA HIS A 114 -14.04 -11.46 -3.35
C HIS A 114 -13.00 -11.52 -2.23
N PRO A 115 -13.43 -11.59 -0.96
CA PRO A 115 -12.50 -11.50 0.18
C PRO A 115 -11.33 -12.46 0.15
N THR A 116 -11.53 -13.71 -0.25
CA THR A 116 -10.45 -14.70 -0.32
C THR A 116 -9.43 -14.33 -1.38
N VAL A 117 -9.89 -13.86 -2.54
CA VAL A 117 -8.99 -13.43 -3.63
C VAL A 117 -8.27 -12.14 -3.24
N LEU A 118 -8.99 -11.22 -2.64
CA LEU A 118 -8.41 -9.95 -2.17
C LEU A 118 -7.35 -10.20 -1.10
N ASP A 119 -7.62 -11.11 -0.17
CA ASP A 119 -6.64 -11.49 0.86
C ASP A 119 -5.36 -12.03 0.21
N GLY A 120 -5.51 -12.90 -0.80
CA GLY A 120 -4.38 -13.41 -1.56
C GLY A 120 -3.61 -12.32 -2.28
N PHE A 121 -4.32 -11.36 -2.85
CA PHE A 121 -3.72 -10.22 -3.54
C PHE A 121 -2.90 -9.35 -2.57
N ILE A 122 -3.43 -9.10 -1.38
CA ILE A 122 -2.74 -8.35 -0.34
C ILE A 122 -1.46 -9.07 0.08
N SER A 123 -1.55 -10.37 0.34
CA SER A 123 -0.39 -11.19 0.72
C SER A 123 0.67 -11.18 -0.36
N LEU A 124 0.26 -11.35 -1.61
CA LEU A 124 1.16 -11.33 -2.76
C LEU A 124 1.87 -9.97 -2.87
N THR A 125 1.11 -8.90 -2.81
CA THR A 125 1.65 -7.54 -2.90
C THR A 125 2.66 -7.26 -1.80
N ARG A 126 2.31 -7.59 -0.56
CA ARG A 126 3.20 -7.39 0.59
C ARG A 126 4.51 -8.16 0.42
N ARG A 127 4.41 -9.41 -0.01
CA ARG A 127 5.58 -10.27 -0.22
C ARG A 127 6.48 -9.74 -1.33
N GLU A 128 5.90 -9.31 -2.45
CA GLU A 128 6.68 -8.79 -3.57
C GLU A 128 7.36 -7.46 -3.22
N LEU A 129 6.69 -6.61 -2.49
CA LEU A 129 7.26 -5.35 -2.05
C LEU A 129 8.41 -5.56 -1.05
N GLU A 130 8.28 -6.53 -0.16
CA GLU A 130 9.36 -6.90 0.75
C GLU A 130 10.59 -7.43 0.02
N LYS A 131 10.39 -8.22 -1.02
CA LYS A 131 11.50 -8.71 -1.85
C LYS A 131 12.24 -7.56 -2.52
N GLN A 132 11.51 -6.60 -3.06
CA GLN A 132 12.09 -5.43 -3.72
C GLN A 132 12.89 -4.60 -2.72
N LYS A 133 12.37 -4.42 -1.53
CA LYS A 133 13.03 -3.67 -0.46
C LYS A 133 14.34 -4.35 -0.06
N SER A 134 14.33 -5.67 0.10
CA SER A 134 15.53 -6.45 0.43
C SER A 134 16.58 -6.35 -0.67
N SER A 135 16.17 -6.45 -1.93
CA SER A 135 17.07 -6.30 -3.07
C SER A 135 17.75 -4.94 -3.10
N VAL A 136 16.99 -3.87 -2.85
CA VAL A 136 17.53 -2.51 -2.83
C VAL A 136 18.54 -2.36 -1.69
N LEU A 137 18.23 -2.89 -0.51
CA LEU A 137 19.14 -2.83 0.63
C LEU A 137 20.44 -3.59 0.35
N ASP A 138 20.36 -4.76 -0.29
CA ASP A 138 21.52 -5.54 -0.66
C ASP A 138 22.40 -4.79 -1.66
N LEU A 139 21.80 -4.15 -2.64
CA LEU A 139 22.53 -3.33 -3.61
C LEU A 139 23.23 -2.16 -2.95
N LEU A 140 22.59 -1.49 -2.01
CA LEU A 140 23.19 -0.38 -1.26
C LEU A 140 24.35 -0.83 -0.40
N LYS A 141 24.24 -1.99 0.23
CA LYS A 141 25.32 -2.57 1.02
C LYS A 141 26.51 -2.92 0.13
N SER A 142 26.26 -3.54 -1.01
CA SER A 142 27.31 -3.89 -1.97
C SER A 142 28.03 -2.66 -2.50
N ALA A 143 27.30 -1.61 -2.79
CA ALA A 143 27.88 -0.36 -3.30
C ALA A 143 28.70 0.36 -2.25
N ALA A 144 28.32 0.26 -0.99
CA ALA A 144 29.03 0.93 0.11
C ALA A 144 30.30 0.22 0.54
N SER A 145 30.28 -1.12 0.55
CA SER A 145 31.39 -1.93 1.04
C SER A 145 32.73 -1.66 0.33
N PRO A 146 32.79 -1.68 -1.03
CA PRO A 146 34.06 -1.43 -1.72
C PRO A 146 34.65 -0.07 -1.39
N SER A 147 33.85 0.93 -1.23
CA SER A 147 34.32 2.28 -0.90
C SER A 147 35.04 2.33 0.42
N ARG A 148 34.61 1.57 1.38
CA ARG A 148 35.22 1.56 2.70
C ARG A 148 36.52 0.80 2.75
N ASP A 149 36.67 -0.22 1.94
CA ASP A 149 37.80 -1.12 1.96
C ASP A 149 39.03 -0.58 1.28
N LEU A 150 39.03 0.31 0.57
CA LEU A 150 40.15 0.76 -0.20
C LEU A 150 41.42 1.11 0.55
N PRO A 151 41.16 0.48 0.23
CA PRO A 151 42.05 0.59 0.11
C PRO A 151 42.83 0.61 -0.07
N GLN A 152 42.45 0.36 -0.04
CA GLN A 152 42.99 0.02 -0.21
C GLN A 152 43.57 0.23 -0.61
N SER A 153 43.32 0.47 -0.55
CA SER A 153 43.96 0.32 -0.96
C SER A 153 44.51 0.64 -1.11
N ARG A 154 44.41 0.90 -0.98
CA ARG A 154 45.13 0.70 -1.18
C ARG A 154 45.77 0.75 -1.21
N LYS A 155 45.76 1.13 -1.16
CA LYS A 155 46.49 0.88 -1.32
C LYS A 155 47.16 0.77 -1.57
N GLY A 156 47.07 1.11 -1.47
CA GLY A 156 47.71 0.81 -1.79
C GLY A 156 48.29 1.15 -1.94
N ILE A 157 48.31 1.24 -1.88
CA ILE A 157 48.88 1.27 -1.98
C ILE A 157 49.57 1.51 -1.79
N GLU A 158 49.45 1.67 -1.56
CA GLU A 158 50.00 1.52 -1.31
C GLU A 158 50.73 1.40 -1.24
N ARG A 159 50.90 1.62 -1.41
CA ARG A 159 51.71 1.21 -1.16
C ARG A 159 52.71 0.82 -1.43
#